data_6c3256c70b86b851cd632cf6b17fcec1
#
_entry.id   6c3256c70b86b851cd632cf6b17fcec1
#
_cell.length_a   1.000
_cell.length_b   1.000
_cell.length_c   1.000
_cell.angle_alpha   90.00
_cell.angle_beta   90.00
_cell.angle_gamma   90.00
#
_symmetry.space_group_name_H-M   'P 1'
#
loop_
_entity.id
_entity.type
_entity.pdbx_description
1 polymer ?
#
loop_
_entity_poly.entity_id
_entity_poly.type
_entity_poly.pdbx_seq_one_letter_code
_entity_poly.pdbx_strand_id
1 'polypeptide(L)' 'MTEPNKRVVQRRSDGDWEVRKPGADRASAVTSTQAEGIQRARTILGNDGGGELQVRS' A
#
# COMPACT_ATOMS: atom_id res chain seq x y z
N MET A 1 -18.60 -9.76 -9.41
CA MET A 1 -18.01 -10.03 -8.10
C MET A 1 -16.82 -9.09 -7.91
N THR A 2 -16.83 -8.29 -6.85
CA THR A 2 -15.76 -7.35 -6.59
C THR A 2 -14.66 -8.02 -5.79
N GLU A 3 -13.43 -7.83 -6.22
CA GLU A 3 -12.29 -8.29 -5.46
C GLU A 3 -12.18 -7.47 -4.16
N PRO A 4 -11.67 -8.06 -3.08
CA PRO A 4 -11.43 -7.30 -1.87
C PRO A 4 -10.47 -6.15 -2.15
N ASN A 5 -10.74 -5.01 -1.54
CA ASN A 5 -9.82 -3.89 -1.63
C ASN A 5 -8.51 -4.27 -0.93
N LYS A 6 -7.41 -4.16 -1.65
CA LYS A 6 -6.11 -4.62 -1.16
C LYS A 6 -5.04 -3.59 -1.46
N ARG A 7 -4.13 -3.43 -0.52
CA ARG A 7 -2.93 -2.61 -0.73
C ARG A 7 -1.71 -3.39 -0.27
N VAL A 8 -0.63 -3.25 -1.02
CA VAL A 8 0.65 -3.89 -0.73
C VAL A 8 1.65 -2.80 -0.37
N VAL A 9 2.31 -2.96 0.76
CA VAL A 9 3.41 -2.10 1.18
C VAL A 9 4.70 -2.86 0.92
N GLN A 10 5.57 -2.30 0.10
CA GLN A 10 6.81 -2.98 -0.29
C GLN A 10 7.93 -1.98 -0.48
N ARG A 11 9.16 -2.46 -0.35
CA ARG A 11 10.34 -1.63 -0.52
C ARG A 11 10.63 -1.43 -2.01
N ARG A 12 10.99 -0.20 -2.36
CA ARG A 12 11.41 0.14 -3.72
C ARG A 12 12.90 -0.09 -3.90
N SER A 13 13.34 -0.16 -5.15
CA SER A 13 14.75 -0.32 -5.47
C SER A 13 15.63 0.86 -5.02
N ASP A 14 15.02 2.03 -4.87
CA ASP A 14 15.72 3.24 -4.40
C ASP A 14 15.79 3.35 -2.87
N GLY A 15 15.24 2.38 -2.15
CA GLY A 15 15.24 2.37 -0.69
C GLY A 15 14.00 2.95 -0.03
N ASP A 16 13.14 3.61 -0.80
CA ASP A 16 11.86 4.09 -0.29
C ASP A 16 10.85 2.95 -0.24
N TRP A 17 9.70 3.23 0.36
CA TRP A 17 8.61 2.29 0.47
C TRP A 17 7.42 2.78 -0.35
N GLU A 18 6.68 1.86 -0.92
CA GLU A 18 5.50 2.21 -1.68
C GLU A 18 4.27 1.48 -1.18
N VAL A 19 3.12 2.12 -1.37
CA VAL A 19 1.81 1.51 -1.21
C VAL A 19 1.24 1.36 -2.60
N ARG A 20 0.91 0.13 -3.00
CA ARG A 20 0.45 -0.14 -4.35
C ARG A 20 -0.76 -1.05 -4.34
N LYS A 21 -1.73 -0.73 -5.17
CA LYS A 21 -2.84 -1.62 -5.43
C LYS A 21 -2.38 -2.72 -6.40
N PRO A 22 -2.67 -4.01 -6.13
CA PRO A 22 -2.28 -5.08 -7.05
C PRO A 22 -2.77 -4.81 -8.46
N GLY A 23 -1.87 -4.96 -9.43
CA GLY A 23 -2.17 -4.72 -10.83
C GLY A 23 -2.11 -3.26 -11.28
N ALA A 24 -1.90 -2.32 -10.37
CA ALA A 24 -1.79 -0.92 -10.72
C ALA A 24 -0.40 -0.59 -11.26
N ASP A 25 -0.36 0.28 -12.27
CA ASP A 25 0.91 0.72 -12.86
C ASP A 25 1.66 1.71 -11.97
N ARG A 26 0.93 2.43 -11.12
CA ARG A 26 1.50 3.45 -10.26
C ARG A 26 1.26 3.14 -8.80
N ALA A 27 2.22 3.55 -7.96
CA ALA A 27 2.04 3.47 -6.52
C ALA A 27 0.98 4.47 -6.09
N SER A 28 0.15 4.06 -5.11
CA SER A 28 -0.83 4.96 -4.49
C SER A 28 -0.14 5.99 -3.62
N ALA A 29 1.01 5.64 -3.02
CA ALA A 29 1.81 6.53 -2.20
C ALA A 29 3.24 6.02 -2.14
N VAL A 30 4.17 6.93 -1.88
CA VAL A 30 5.58 6.61 -1.64
C VAL A 30 5.99 7.27 -0.33
N THR A 31 6.63 6.49 0.54
CA THR A 31 7.07 6.97 1.85
C THR A 31 8.54 6.61 2.06
N SER A 32 9.17 7.23 3.04
CA SER A 32 10.59 7.01 3.31
C SER A 32 10.85 5.82 4.23
N THR A 33 9.84 5.35 4.97
CA THR A 33 9.99 4.23 5.91
C THR A 33 8.83 3.25 5.76
N GLN A 34 9.07 2.01 6.22
CA GLN A 34 8.04 0.98 6.24
C GLN A 34 6.86 1.41 7.13
N ALA A 35 7.16 1.97 8.29
CA ALA A 35 6.10 2.39 9.22
C ALA A 35 5.19 3.43 8.61
N GLU A 36 5.75 4.40 7.90
CA GLU A 36 4.96 5.41 7.20
C GLU A 36 4.14 4.78 6.07
N GLY A 37 4.71 3.81 5.35
CA GLY A 37 4.01 3.09 4.30
C GLY A 37 2.79 2.34 4.85
N ILE A 38 2.96 1.64 5.97
CA ILE A 38 1.87 0.92 6.63
C ILE A 38 0.78 1.90 7.08
N GLN A 39 1.18 3.01 7.70
CA GLN A 39 0.24 4.04 8.16
C GLN A 39 -0.56 4.59 6.97
N ARG A 40 0.11 4.88 5.89
CA ARG A 40 -0.54 5.41 4.68
C ARG A 40 -1.51 4.40 4.08
N ALA A 41 -1.11 3.14 4.02
CA ALA A 41 -1.98 2.08 3.50
C ALA A 41 -3.24 1.93 4.35
N ARG A 42 -3.11 2.00 5.66
CA ARG A 42 -4.27 1.94 6.56
C ARG A 42 -5.21 3.11 6.34
N THR A 43 -4.68 4.30 6.12
CA THR A 43 -5.47 5.49 5.83
C THR A 43 -6.24 5.31 4.52
N ILE A 44 -5.56 4.85 3.48
CA ILE A 44 -6.18 4.61 2.17
C ILE A 44 -7.30 3.58 2.28
N LEU A 45 -7.01 2.44 2.94
CA LEU A 45 -8.00 1.37 3.11
C LEU A 45 -9.18 1.83 3.95
N GLY A 46 -8.93 2.61 5.00
CA GLY A 46 -9.99 3.16 5.84
C GLY A 46 -10.92 4.07 5.07
N ASN A 47 -10.37 4.91 4.19
CA ASN A 47 -11.17 5.79 3.35
C ASN A 47 -12.01 5.02 2.32
N ASP A 48 -11.53 3.85 1.93
CA ASP A 48 -12.23 2.99 0.97
C ASP A 48 -13.20 1.99 1.63
N GLY A 49 -13.40 2.11 2.94
CA GLY A 49 -14.31 1.22 3.67
C GLY A 49 -13.66 -0.04 4.22
N GLY A 50 -12.33 -0.10 4.21
CA GLY A 50 -11.58 -1.24 4.71
C GLY A 50 -11.04 -2.13 3.60
N GLY A 51 -10.29 -3.15 3.97
CA GLY A 51 -9.70 -4.06 3.00
C GLY A 51 -8.53 -4.82 3.60
N GLU A 52 -7.71 -5.39 2.74
CA GLU A 52 -6.57 -6.20 3.13
C GLU A 52 -5.27 -5.41 2.97
N LEU A 53 -4.40 -5.50 3.97
CA LEU A 53 -3.08 -4.90 3.95
C LEU A 53 -2.04 -6.01 3.96
N GLN A 54 -1.15 -6.00 2.97
CA GLN A 54 -0.02 -6.92 2.90
C GLN A 54 1.26 -6.12 2.95
N VAL A 55 2.19 -6.55 3.80
CA VAL A 55 3.51 -5.93 3.91
C VAL A 55 4.55 -6.92 3.40
N ARG A 56 5.37 -6.45 2.48
CA ARG A 56 6.51 -7.22 1.96
C ARG A 56 7.81 -6.51 2.33
N SER A 57 8.74 -7.25 2.84
CA SER A 57 10.06 -6.72 3.17
C SER A 57 11.08 -6.96 2.06
#